data_d2a2d76dc1c513352508030895859056
#
_entry.id   d2a2d76dc1c513352508030895859056
#
_cell.length_a   1.000
_cell.length_b   1.000
_cell.length_c   1.000
_cell.angle_alpha   90.00
_cell.angle_beta   90.00
_cell.angle_gamma   90.00
#
_symmetry.space_group_name_H-M   'P 1'
#
loop_
_entity.id
_entity.type
_entity.pdbx_description
1 polymer ?
#
loop_
_entity_poly.entity_id
_entity_poly.type
_entity_poly.pdbx_seq_one_letter_code
_entity_poly.pdbx_strand_id
1 'polypeptide(L)'
;VDLMNEGGLNKARWSCSDTAQYGDYVNTVINEDCRKRMEYHLQRIQDGSFAKEFIDDQDAGAPHFKELQEKYSNERIETVGPKLRAMFSWNKDGVKDADEANSFTGKIARAQVQ
;
A
#
# COMPACT_ATOMS: atom_id res chain seq x y z
N VAL A 1 -2.30 13.37 -11.08
CA VAL A 1 -3.71 12.97 -11.26
C VAL A 1 -4.42 13.99 -12.15
N ASP A 2 -4.36 15.30 -11.85
CA ASP A 2 -5.08 16.34 -12.59
C ASP A 2 -4.72 16.35 -14.09
N LEU A 3 -3.45 16.32 -14.43
CA LEU A 3 -2.98 16.25 -15.83
C LEU A 3 -3.46 14.98 -16.55
N MET A 4 -3.53 13.86 -15.83
CA MET A 4 -4.09 12.61 -16.39
C MET A 4 -5.59 12.72 -16.65
N ASN A 5 -6.31 13.39 -15.77
CA ASN A 5 -7.75 13.64 -15.95
C ASN A 5 -8.03 14.58 -17.13
N GLU A 6 -7.18 15.59 -17.33
CA GLU A 6 -7.34 16.57 -18.39
C GLU A 6 -6.99 16.05 -19.80
N GLY A 7 -6.00 15.17 -19.93
CA GLY A 7 -5.48 14.74 -21.23
C GLY A 7 -4.78 13.39 -21.25
N GLY A 8 -5.05 12.55 -20.26
CA GLY A 8 -4.48 11.21 -20.17
C GLY A 8 -2.99 11.20 -19.84
N LEU A 9 -2.41 10.02 -19.93
CA LEU A 9 -0.97 9.80 -19.65
C LEU A 9 -0.05 10.62 -20.56
N ASN A 10 -0.45 10.84 -21.82
CA ASN A 10 0.34 11.61 -22.76
C ASN A 10 0.49 13.07 -22.31
N LYS A 11 -0.57 13.69 -21.81
CA LYS A 11 -0.49 15.06 -21.28
C LYS A 11 0.36 15.12 -20.01
N ALA A 12 0.23 14.15 -19.12
CA ALA A 12 1.06 14.06 -17.91
C ALA A 12 2.55 13.94 -18.26
N ARG A 13 2.89 13.11 -19.23
CA ARG A 13 4.26 12.92 -19.72
C ARG A 13 4.80 14.16 -20.41
N TRP A 14 4.01 14.77 -21.30
CA TRP A 14 4.40 16.00 -22.01
C TRP A 14 4.70 17.16 -21.05
N SER A 15 4.05 17.22 -19.90
CA SER A 15 4.29 18.27 -18.90
C SER A 15 5.56 18.09 -18.08
N CYS A 16 6.24 16.95 -18.23
CA CYS A 16 7.53 16.68 -17.60
C CYS A 16 8.70 17.09 -18.50
N SER A 17 9.92 17.16 -17.94
CA SER A 17 11.14 17.34 -18.75
C SER A 17 11.38 16.13 -19.65
N ASP A 18 12.09 16.36 -20.76
CA ASP A 18 12.47 15.30 -21.70
C ASP A 18 13.22 14.15 -21.01
N THR A 19 14.08 14.48 -20.06
CA THR A 19 14.82 13.49 -19.26
C THR A 19 13.88 12.62 -18.42
N ALA A 20 12.87 13.21 -17.76
CA ALA A 20 11.90 12.49 -16.97
C ALA A 20 10.99 11.63 -17.85
N GLN A 21 10.56 12.15 -18.99
CA GLN A 21 9.76 11.44 -19.97
C GLN A 21 10.54 10.25 -20.58
N TYR A 22 11.80 10.45 -20.93
CA TYR A 22 12.67 9.37 -21.40
C TYR A 22 12.87 8.29 -20.34
N GLY A 23 13.08 8.69 -19.07
CA GLY A 23 13.21 7.76 -17.96
C GLY A 23 11.95 6.90 -17.76
N ASP A 24 10.75 7.48 -17.92
CA ASP A 24 9.48 6.75 -17.86
C ASP A 24 9.35 5.71 -18.99
N TYR A 25 9.76 6.06 -20.21
CA TYR A 25 9.67 5.14 -21.35
C TYR A 25 10.67 3.97 -21.30
N VAL A 26 11.85 4.18 -20.74
CA VAL A 26 12.86 3.12 -20.63
C VAL A 26 12.76 2.34 -19.32
N ASN A 27 11.87 2.75 -18.42
CA ASN A 27 11.67 2.12 -17.12
C ASN A 27 10.96 0.78 -17.27
N THR A 28 11.58 -0.27 -16.73
CA THR A 28 11.07 -1.65 -16.76
C THR A 28 10.55 -2.14 -15.42
N VAL A 29 10.36 -1.24 -14.43
CA VAL A 29 9.88 -1.64 -13.09
C VAL A 29 8.48 -2.25 -13.15
N ILE A 30 7.57 -1.63 -13.92
CA ILE A 30 6.25 -2.20 -14.20
C ILE A 30 6.31 -2.91 -15.55
N ASN A 31 6.70 -4.16 -15.51
CA ASN A 31 6.94 -5.01 -16.66
C ASN A 31 5.84 -6.09 -16.81
N GLU A 32 6.05 -7.01 -17.74
CA GLU A 32 5.13 -8.11 -18.01
C GLU A 32 4.93 -9.05 -16.80
N ASP A 33 5.92 -9.20 -15.93
CA ASP A 33 5.78 -10.00 -14.73
C ASP A 33 4.83 -9.35 -13.71
N CYS A 34 4.84 -8.02 -13.63
CA CYS A 34 3.85 -7.27 -12.84
C CYS A 34 2.44 -7.52 -13.37
N ARG A 35 2.25 -7.49 -14.70
CA ARG A 35 0.98 -7.77 -15.33
C ARG A 35 0.47 -9.18 -15.03
N LYS A 36 1.32 -10.19 -15.21
CA LYS A 36 0.98 -11.59 -14.88
C LYS A 36 0.58 -11.78 -13.42
N ARG A 37 1.25 -11.08 -12.50
CA ARG A 37 0.89 -11.10 -11.07
C ARG A 37 -0.49 -10.48 -10.82
N MET A 38 -0.80 -9.38 -11.51
CA MET A 38 -2.13 -8.76 -11.41
C MET A 38 -3.22 -9.70 -11.95
N GLU A 39 -2.98 -10.33 -13.10
CA GLU A 39 -3.90 -11.34 -13.69
C GLU A 39 -4.09 -12.54 -12.75
N TYR A 40 -3.01 -13.05 -12.14
CA TYR A 40 -3.07 -14.11 -11.14
C TYR A 40 -3.95 -13.74 -9.93
N HIS A 41 -3.77 -12.54 -9.38
CA HIS A 41 -4.60 -12.10 -8.25
C HIS A 41 -6.05 -11.90 -8.64
N LEU A 42 -6.32 -11.35 -9.83
CA LEU A 42 -7.67 -11.23 -10.35
C LEU A 42 -8.36 -12.60 -10.50
N GLN A 43 -7.65 -13.58 -11.04
CA GLN A 43 -8.15 -14.95 -11.16
C GLN A 43 -8.51 -15.53 -9.80
N ARG A 44 -7.67 -15.38 -8.80
CA ARG A 44 -7.93 -15.86 -7.44
C ARG A 44 -9.16 -15.23 -6.79
N ILE A 45 -9.47 -13.99 -7.14
CA ILE A 45 -10.69 -13.31 -6.68
C ILE A 45 -11.90 -13.91 -7.41
N GLN A 46 -11.80 -14.12 -8.71
CA GLN A 46 -12.90 -14.62 -9.54
C GLN A 46 -13.25 -16.08 -9.26
N ASP A 47 -12.26 -16.93 -9.00
CA ASP A 47 -12.47 -18.36 -8.70
C ASP A 47 -12.77 -18.64 -7.21
N GLY A 48 -12.72 -17.61 -6.37
CA GLY A 48 -13.01 -17.69 -4.93
C GLY A 48 -11.87 -18.25 -4.08
N SER A 49 -10.71 -18.58 -4.65
CA SER A 49 -9.58 -19.15 -3.90
C SER A 49 -9.00 -18.17 -2.89
N PHE A 50 -9.01 -16.86 -3.20
CA PHE A 50 -8.61 -15.84 -2.25
C PHE A 50 -9.56 -15.76 -1.05
N ALA A 51 -10.87 -15.78 -1.30
CA ALA A 51 -11.87 -15.76 -0.24
C ALA A 51 -11.77 -17.00 0.67
N LYS A 52 -11.58 -18.16 0.06
CA LYS A 52 -11.40 -19.42 0.80
C LYS A 52 -10.16 -19.37 1.71
N GLU A 53 -9.00 -18.94 1.17
CA GLU A 53 -7.77 -18.81 1.96
C GLU A 53 -7.94 -17.87 3.15
N PHE A 54 -8.60 -16.72 2.95
CA PHE A 54 -8.86 -15.77 4.03
C PHE A 54 -9.77 -16.34 5.10
N ILE A 55 -10.86 -17.01 4.71
CA ILE A 55 -11.82 -17.62 5.66
C ILE A 55 -11.13 -18.73 6.45
N ASP A 56 -10.39 -19.61 5.79
CA ASP A 56 -9.66 -20.71 6.44
C ASP A 56 -8.65 -20.17 7.49
N ASP A 57 -7.96 -19.06 7.19
CA ASP A 57 -7.05 -18.42 8.15
C ASP A 57 -7.81 -17.79 9.33
N GLN A 58 -8.95 -17.12 9.07
CA GLN A 58 -9.79 -16.54 10.14
C GLN A 58 -10.36 -17.62 11.08
N ASP A 59 -10.85 -18.72 10.53
CA ASP A 59 -11.38 -19.86 11.30
C ASP A 59 -10.30 -20.52 12.16
N ALA A 60 -9.05 -20.50 11.72
CA ALA A 60 -7.89 -20.96 12.48
C ALA A 60 -7.39 -19.95 13.55
N GLY A 61 -8.05 -18.79 13.69
CA GLY A 61 -7.63 -17.71 14.61
C GLY A 61 -6.69 -16.69 13.99
N ALA A 62 -6.65 -16.60 12.67
CA ALA A 62 -5.90 -15.65 11.88
C ALA A 62 -4.36 -15.66 12.10
N PRO A 63 -3.69 -16.83 12.15
CA PRO A 63 -2.27 -16.88 12.43
C PRO A 63 -1.44 -16.23 11.31
N HIS A 64 -1.77 -16.49 10.06
CA HIS A 64 -1.04 -15.93 8.91
C HIS A 64 -1.28 -14.42 8.78
N PHE A 65 -2.50 -13.97 8.97
CA PHE A 65 -2.82 -12.54 8.96
C PHE A 65 -2.03 -11.77 10.04
N LYS A 66 -1.95 -12.32 11.26
CA LYS A 66 -1.17 -11.72 12.37
C LYS A 66 0.33 -11.68 12.08
N GLU A 67 0.87 -12.73 11.50
CA GLU A 67 2.28 -12.78 11.06
C GLU A 67 2.57 -11.68 10.03
N LEU A 68 1.69 -11.51 9.04
CA LEU A 68 1.83 -10.45 8.04
C LEU A 68 1.72 -9.06 8.67
N GLN A 69 0.80 -8.83 9.60
CA GLN A 69 0.68 -7.57 10.32
C GLN A 69 1.97 -7.24 11.08
N GLU A 70 2.51 -8.18 11.82
CA GLU A 70 3.76 -8.00 12.56
C GLU A 70 4.93 -7.69 11.61
N LYS A 71 5.07 -8.46 10.53
CA LYS A 71 6.09 -8.25 9.53
C LYS A 71 6.05 -6.85 8.94
N TYR A 72 4.88 -6.41 8.45
CA TYR A 72 4.74 -5.12 7.79
C TYR A 72 4.82 -3.93 8.77
N SER A 73 4.41 -4.10 10.02
CA SER A 73 4.58 -3.08 11.07
C SER A 73 6.05 -2.81 11.41
N ASN A 74 6.93 -3.76 11.12
CA ASN A 74 8.37 -3.63 11.37
C ASN A 74 9.17 -3.21 10.12
N GLU A 75 8.50 -2.90 9.02
CA GLU A 75 9.16 -2.41 7.80
C GLU A 75 9.85 -1.07 8.02
N ARG A 76 10.94 -0.83 7.29
CA ARG A 76 11.73 0.39 7.40
C ARG A 76 10.89 1.67 7.19
N ILE A 77 9.87 1.61 6.37
CA ILE A 77 8.99 2.75 6.12
C ILE A 77 8.27 3.21 7.38
N GLU A 78 7.90 2.27 8.27
CA GLU A 78 7.20 2.57 9.53
C GLU A 78 8.12 3.22 10.57
N THR A 79 9.43 3.01 10.46
CA THR A 79 10.41 3.68 11.34
C THR A 79 10.87 5.04 10.81
N VAL A 80 10.90 5.22 9.49
CA VAL A 80 11.31 6.48 8.83
C VAL A 80 10.14 7.44 8.67
N GLY A 81 8.95 6.92 8.37
CA GLY A 81 7.74 7.70 8.09
C GLY A 81 7.40 8.70 9.20
N PRO A 82 7.36 8.33 10.49
CA PRO A 82 7.07 9.26 11.58
C PRO A 82 8.05 10.44 11.65
N LYS A 83 9.34 10.19 11.43
CA LYS A 83 10.38 11.24 11.43
C LYS A 83 10.14 12.26 10.32
N LEU A 84 9.74 11.81 9.14
CA LEU A 84 9.43 12.69 8.00
C LEU A 84 8.12 13.45 8.24
N ARG A 85 7.08 12.78 8.74
CA ARG A 85 5.80 13.43 9.06
C ARG A 85 5.93 14.53 10.11
N ALA A 86 6.80 14.33 11.10
CA ALA A 86 7.09 15.35 12.12
C ALA A 86 7.74 16.62 11.57
N MET A 87 8.34 16.57 10.37
CA MET A 87 8.93 17.74 9.71
C MET A 87 7.89 18.63 9.01
N PHE A 88 6.69 18.13 8.74
CA PHE A 88 5.66 18.89 8.07
C PHE A 88 4.90 19.80 9.04
N SER A 89 4.89 21.12 8.74
CA SER A 89 4.25 22.11 9.60
C SER A 89 2.74 21.94 9.75
N TRP A 90 2.08 21.35 8.75
CA TRP A 90 0.63 21.08 8.74
C TRP A 90 0.22 19.82 9.52
N ASN A 91 1.19 18.99 9.91
CA ASN A 91 0.92 17.77 10.70
C ASN A 91 1.01 18.00 12.21
N LYS A 92 1.24 19.25 12.66
CA LYS A 92 1.45 19.56 14.09
C LYS A 92 0.31 19.17 15.01
N ASP A 93 -0.91 19.04 14.47
CA ASP A 93 -2.11 18.69 15.23
C ASP A 93 -2.61 17.25 14.98
N GLY A 94 -2.00 16.51 14.05
CA GLY A 94 -2.53 15.23 13.56
C GLY A 94 -1.92 13.97 14.14
N VAL A 95 -0.71 14.03 14.67
CA VAL A 95 -0.05 12.85 15.29
C VAL A 95 0.67 13.32 16.55
N LYS A 96 -0.03 13.31 17.66
CA LYS A 96 0.55 13.70 18.95
C LYS A 96 1.52 12.67 19.50
N ASP A 97 1.46 11.40 19.02
CA ASP A 97 2.39 10.35 19.44
C ASP A 97 2.55 9.28 18.35
N ALA A 98 3.79 8.82 18.16
CA ALA A 98 4.08 7.62 17.37
C ALA A 98 3.32 6.39 17.92
N ASP A 99 3.02 6.40 19.22
CA ASP A 99 2.22 5.39 19.90
C ASP A 99 0.74 5.44 19.51
N GLU A 100 0.19 6.59 19.13
CA GLU A 100 -1.21 6.71 18.68
C GLU A 100 -1.39 6.16 17.25
N ALA A 101 -0.40 6.32 16.37
CA ALA A 101 -0.40 5.70 15.04
C ALA A 101 -0.26 4.17 15.14
N ASN A 102 0.54 3.68 16.09
CA ASN A 102 0.64 2.26 16.40
C ASN A 102 -0.61 1.73 17.11
N SER A 103 -1.36 2.57 17.85
CA SER A 103 -2.63 2.22 18.48
C SER A 103 -3.76 2.04 17.48
N PHE A 104 -3.65 2.60 16.28
CA PHE A 104 -4.65 2.40 15.23
C PHE A 104 -4.67 0.94 14.75
N THR A 105 -3.50 0.35 14.56
CA THR A 105 -3.36 -1.09 14.29
C THR A 105 -3.85 -1.94 15.47
N GLY A 106 -3.58 -1.52 16.69
CA GLY A 106 -4.04 -2.19 17.91
C GLY A 106 -5.55 -2.08 18.17
N LYS A 107 -6.22 -1.01 17.70
CA LYS A 107 -7.68 -0.84 17.85
C LYS A 107 -8.47 -1.71 16.87
N ILE A 108 -7.96 -1.91 15.65
CA ILE A 108 -8.61 -2.83 14.69
C ILE A 108 -8.56 -4.26 15.21
N ALA A 109 -7.43 -4.69 15.77
CA ALA A 109 -7.29 -6.02 16.34
C ALA A 109 -8.21 -6.26 17.57
N ARG A 110 -8.53 -5.21 18.34
CA ARG A 110 -9.44 -5.32 19.51
C ARG A 110 -10.92 -5.25 19.16
N ALA A 111 -11.30 -4.61 18.07
CA ALA A 111 -12.69 -4.50 17.63
C ALA A 111 -13.22 -5.80 16.97
N GLN A 112 -12.35 -6.73 16.65
CA GLN A 112 -12.71 -8.03 16.04
C GLN A 112 -12.82 -9.18 17.05
N VAL A 113 -12.63 -8.92 18.36
CA VAL A 113 -12.66 -9.93 19.43
C VAL A 113 -13.90 -9.78 20.34
N GLN A 114 -14.86 -8.95 19.94
CA GLN A 114 -16.19 -8.89 20.54
C GLN A 114 -17.25 -9.34 19.53
#